data_e114d72c366e295dbd0d33e8fe000c6a
#
_entry.id   e114d72c366e295dbd0d33e8fe000c6a
#
_cell.length_a   1.000
_cell.length_b   1.000
_cell.length_c   1.000
_cell.angle_alpha   90.00
_cell.angle_beta   90.00
_cell.angle_gamma   90.00
#
_symmetry.space_group_name_H-M   'P 1'
#
loop_
_entity.id
_entity.type
_entity.pdbx_description
1 polymer ?
#
loop_
_entity_poly.entity_id
_entity_poly.type
_entity_poly.pdbx_seq_one_letter_code
_entity_poly.pdbx_strand_id
1 'polypeptide(L)'
;GLRKYMPVTHITFLIACLAIAGIPPFSGFFSKDEILTACFRFSPVMGWIMTVIAAMTAFYMFRLYYGIFWGSSEPGQKSASDESHSHQHTPHESPLAMTVPLMFLAAVTIVAGFIPFGHFVSSNGEAYTIHLDWSVAGTSIAIAVISIAVATYMYKGEKQPVADALARRF
;
A
#
# COMPACT_ATOMS: atom_id res chain seq x y z
N GLY A 1 -18.66 1.42 4.23
CA GLY A 1 -17.46 1.33 3.40
C GLY A 1 -17.73 0.77 2.02
N LEU A 2 -16.98 1.22 1.04
CA LEU A 2 -17.16 0.88 -0.38
C LEU A 2 -16.89 -0.59 -0.74
N ARG A 3 -16.31 -1.38 0.16
CA ARG A 3 -15.95 -2.79 -0.11
C ARG A 3 -17.11 -3.68 -0.57
N LYS A 4 -18.34 -3.37 -0.14
CA LYS A 4 -19.54 -4.14 -0.50
C LYS A 4 -20.05 -3.81 -1.91
N TYR A 5 -19.79 -2.59 -2.37
CA TYR A 5 -20.27 -2.08 -3.64
C TYR A 5 -19.27 -2.28 -4.78
N MET A 6 -17.96 -2.34 -4.44
CA MET A 6 -16.86 -2.42 -5.41
C MET A 6 -15.85 -3.51 -5.02
N PRO A 7 -16.23 -4.80 -5.08
CA PRO A 7 -15.38 -5.90 -4.59
C PRO A 7 -14.11 -6.09 -5.44
N VAL A 8 -14.17 -5.94 -6.74
CA VAL A 8 -13.00 -6.11 -7.63
C VAL A 8 -11.99 -4.99 -7.37
N THR A 9 -12.45 -3.75 -7.36
CA THR A 9 -11.61 -2.58 -7.05
C THR A 9 -11.01 -2.69 -5.64
N HIS A 10 -11.78 -3.17 -4.67
CA HIS A 10 -11.29 -3.39 -3.30
C HIS A 10 -10.11 -4.37 -3.24
N ILE A 11 -10.23 -5.54 -3.90
CA ILE A 11 -9.19 -6.58 -3.86
C ILE A 11 -7.94 -6.12 -4.63
N THR A 12 -8.09 -5.53 -5.79
CA THR A 12 -6.96 -5.05 -6.60
C THR A 12 -6.22 -3.91 -5.90
N PHE A 13 -6.94 -3.02 -5.24
CA PHE A 13 -6.34 -1.96 -4.43
C PHE A 13 -5.60 -2.51 -3.20
N LEU A 14 -6.14 -3.54 -2.54
CA LEU A 14 -5.44 -4.22 -1.44
C LEU A 14 -4.13 -4.85 -1.90
N ILE A 15 -4.12 -5.52 -3.05
CA ILE A 15 -2.91 -6.09 -3.65
C ILE A 15 -1.87 -4.99 -3.91
N ALA A 16 -2.29 -3.86 -4.46
CA ALA A 16 -1.40 -2.71 -4.67
C ALA A 16 -0.85 -2.16 -3.33
N CYS A 17 -1.68 -2.03 -2.30
CA CYS A 17 -1.24 -1.59 -0.97
C CYS A 17 -0.20 -2.53 -0.36
N LEU A 18 -0.39 -3.86 -0.46
CA LEU A 18 0.56 -4.85 0.02
C LEU A 18 1.88 -4.80 -0.75
N ALA A 19 1.83 -4.62 -2.07
CA ALA A 19 3.01 -4.47 -2.89
C ALA A 19 3.80 -3.20 -2.52
N ILE A 20 3.12 -2.06 -2.37
CA ILE A 20 3.73 -0.78 -1.98
C ILE A 20 4.26 -0.86 -0.55
N ALA A 21 3.58 -1.54 0.36
CA ALA A 21 4.07 -1.77 1.72
C ALA A 21 5.36 -2.62 1.76
N GLY A 22 5.64 -3.40 0.72
CA GLY A 22 6.81 -4.27 0.64
C GLY A 22 6.62 -5.58 1.39
N ILE A 23 5.44 -6.17 1.31
CA ILE A 23 5.15 -7.48 1.90
C ILE A 23 5.49 -8.58 0.89
N PRO A 24 6.20 -9.66 1.29
CA PRO A 24 6.38 -10.83 0.42
C PRO A 24 5.01 -11.48 0.12
N PRO A 25 4.76 -12.04 -1.05
CA PRO A 25 5.64 -12.26 -2.19
C PRO A 25 5.59 -11.19 -3.30
N PHE A 26 5.03 -10.02 -3.02
CA PHE A 26 4.79 -8.98 -4.03
C PHE A 26 6.09 -8.34 -4.54
N SER A 27 6.05 -7.83 -5.76
CA SER A 27 7.22 -7.23 -6.46
C SER A 27 7.88 -6.09 -5.68
N GLY A 28 7.11 -5.29 -4.95
CA GLY A 28 7.62 -4.18 -4.14
C GLY A 28 8.51 -4.59 -2.98
N PHE A 29 8.42 -5.82 -2.50
CA PHE A 29 9.31 -6.35 -1.47
C PHE A 29 10.76 -6.44 -1.98
N PHE A 30 10.97 -7.08 -3.11
CA PHE A 30 12.32 -7.31 -3.67
C PHE A 30 13.04 -6.00 -3.98
N SER A 31 12.35 -5.03 -4.59
CA SER A 31 12.95 -3.74 -4.91
C SER A 31 13.25 -2.90 -3.65
N LYS A 32 12.38 -2.91 -2.66
CA LYS A 32 12.62 -2.18 -1.40
C LYS A 32 13.77 -2.77 -0.60
N ASP A 33 13.84 -4.09 -0.50
CA ASP A 33 14.90 -4.77 0.23
C ASP A 33 16.27 -4.46 -0.36
N GLU A 34 16.37 -4.47 -1.69
CA GLU A 34 17.61 -4.14 -2.38
C GLU A 34 18.04 -2.68 -2.19
N ILE A 35 17.10 -1.74 -2.28
CA ILE A 35 17.37 -0.32 -2.01
C ILE A 35 17.81 -0.13 -0.55
N LEU A 36 17.15 -0.75 0.41
CA LEU A 36 17.51 -0.67 1.82
C LEU A 36 18.91 -1.26 2.08
N THR A 37 19.19 -2.43 1.52
CA THR A 37 20.51 -3.06 1.62
C THR A 37 21.61 -2.17 1.05
N ALA A 38 21.39 -1.55 -0.10
CA ALA A 38 22.32 -0.61 -0.69
C ALA A 38 22.54 0.63 0.21
N CYS A 39 21.46 1.17 0.80
CA CYS A 39 21.52 2.30 1.72
C CYS A 39 22.31 1.96 3.00
N PHE A 40 22.10 0.78 3.57
CA PHE A 40 22.87 0.32 4.74
C PHE A 40 24.34 0.11 4.44
N ARG A 41 24.68 -0.38 3.25
CA ARG A 41 26.07 -0.53 2.79
C ARG A 41 26.76 0.82 2.60
N PHE A 42 26.03 1.84 2.14
CA PHE A 42 26.56 3.19 1.97
C PHE A 42 26.74 3.91 3.30
N SER A 43 25.71 3.91 4.15
CA SER A 43 25.73 4.52 5.49
C SER A 43 24.62 3.94 6.36
N PRO A 44 24.91 3.49 7.60
CA PRO A 44 23.88 3.03 8.53
C PRO A 44 22.80 4.09 8.81
N VAL A 45 23.18 5.36 8.87
CA VAL A 45 22.22 6.46 9.10
C VAL A 45 21.24 6.56 7.94
N MET A 46 21.73 6.48 6.69
CA MET A 46 20.89 6.49 5.50
C MET A 46 19.93 5.29 5.48
N GLY A 47 20.43 4.10 5.83
CA GLY A 47 19.63 2.89 5.94
C GLY A 47 18.46 3.05 6.92
N TRP A 48 18.72 3.60 8.11
CA TRP A 48 17.65 3.84 9.09
C TRP A 48 16.64 4.90 8.64
N ILE A 49 17.09 5.99 8.03
CA ILE A 49 16.18 7.01 7.46
C ILE A 49 15.25 6.38 6.42
N MET A 50 15.81 5.61 5.50
CA MET A 50 15.00 4.93 4.44
C MET A 50 14.06 3.88 5.03
N THR A 51 14.45 3.20 6.10
CA THR A 51 13.59 2.25 6.82
C THR A 51 12.38 2.96 7.45
N VAL A 52 12.59 4.12 8.06
CA VAL A 52 11.49 4.94 8.62
C VAL A 52 10.55 5.42 7.51
N ILE A 53 11.10 5.87 6.38
CA ILE A 53 10.28 6.27 5.21
C ILE A 53 9.46 5.09 4.70
N ALA A 54 10.04 3.89 4.62
CA ALA A 54 9.33 2.69 4.23
C ALA A 54 8.18 2.34 5.20
N ALA A 55 8.41 2.48 6.51
CA ALA A 55 7.39 2.32 7.54
C ALA A 55 6.23 3.31 7.39
N MET A 56 6.55 4.58 7.18
CA MET A 56 5.54 5.62 6.94
C MET A 56 4.73 5.33 5.66
N THR A 57 5.40 4.84 4.61
CA THR A 57 4.74 4.45 3.36
C THR A 57 3.71 3.34 3.59
N ALA A 58 4.07 2.29 4.32
CA ALA A 58 3.16 1.21 4.68
C ALA A 58 1.97 1.74 5.51
N PHE A 59 2.24 2.60 6.50
CA PHE A 59 1.21 3.18 7.35
C PHE A 59 0.20 4.01 6.56
N TYR A 60 0.64 4.97 5.74
CA TYR A 60 -0.30 5.85 5.03
C TYR A 60 -1.09 5.13 3.94
N MET A 61 -0.52 4.09 3.30
CA MET A 61 -1.25 3.29 2.32
C MET A 61 -2.39 2.50 2.97
N PHE A 62 -2.16 1.92 4.14
CA PHE A 62 -3.22 1.22 4.86
C PHE A 62 -4.22 2.17 5.52
N ARG A 63 -3.79 3.36 5.97
CA ARG A 63 -4.72 4.41 6.38
C ARG A 63 -5.68 4.78 5.24
N LEU A 64 -5.16 4.99 4.03
CA LEU A 64 -5.96 5.28 2.85
C LEU A 64 -6.93 4.13 2.53
N TYR A 65 -6.43 2.89 2.54
CA TYR A 65 -7.21 1.70 2.31
C TYR A 65 -8.40 1.59 3.29
N TYR A 66 -8.16 1.73 4.58
CA TYR A 66 -9.22 1.69 5.59
C TYR A 66 -10.19 2.85 5.46
N GLY A 67 -9.71 4.05 5.17
CA GLY A 67 -10.56 5.24 4.96
C GLY A 67 -11.56 5.06 3.81
N ILE A 68 -11.13 4.43 2.70
CA ILE A 68 -11.99 4.22 1.53
C ILE A 68 -12.94 3.04 1.73
N PHE A 69 -12.43 1.90 2.16
CA PHE A 69 -13.18 0.65 2.11
C PHE A 69 -13.87 0.26 3.42
N TRP A 70 -13.41 0.77 4.57
CA TRP A 70 -13.92 0.45 5.89
C TRP A 70 -14.52 1.65 6.63
N GLY A 71 -14.35 2.87 6.13
CA GLY A 71 -14.99 4.07 6.68
C GLY A 71 -16.51 3.95 6.63
N SER A 72 -17.21 4.51 7.62
CA SER A 72 -18.66 4.67 7.58
C SER A 72 -19.00 5.65 6.48
N SER A 73 -19.53 5.14 5.36
CA SER A 73 -20.24 5.98 4.42
C SER A 73 -21.59 6.32 5.04
N GLU A 74 -21.68 7.40 5.80
CA GLU A 74 -22.99 7.99 6.03
C GLU A 74 -23.46 8.55 4.69
N PRO A 75 -24.61 8.07 4.16
CA PRO A 75 -25.23 8.70 3.01
C PRO A 75 -25.84 10.02 3.50
N GLY A 76 -25.03 11.07 3.58
CA GLY A 76 -25.53 12.34 4.08
C GLY A 76 -24.51 13.40 4.47
N GLN A 77 -23.22 13.16 4.41
CA GLN A 77 -22.26 14.25 4.59
C GLN A 77 -22.25 15.11 3.33
N LYS A 78 -23.23 16.03 3.27
CA LYS A 78 -23.27 17.14 2.35
C LYS A 78 -21.94 17.90 2.47
N SER A 79 -21.07 17.76 1.49
CA SER A 79 -20.09 18.80 1.20
C SER A 79 -20.89 20.09 1.01
N ALA A 80 -20.64 21.09 1.84
CA ALA A 80 -21.32 22.39 1.82
C ALA A 80 -20.86 23.23 0.61
N SER A 81 -21.03 22.69 -0.60
CA SER A 81 -20.95 23.40 -1.87
C SER A 81 -21.49 22.47 -2.95
N ASP A 82 -22.82 22.44 -3.10
CA ASP A 82 -23.53 22.43 -4.38
C ASP A 82 -25.00 22.05 -4.13
N GLU A 83 -25.79 23.09 -3.95
CA GLU A 83 -27.23 23.04 -4.21
C GLU A 83 -27.42 22.99 -5.73
N SER A 84 -27.55 21.83 -6.31
CA SER A 84 -28.37 21.54 -7.49
C SER A 84 -28.07 20.12 -8.03
N HIS A 85 -29.16 19.36 -8.18
CA HIS A 85 -29.25 18.04 -8.79
C HIS A 85 -28.76 16.84 -7.95
N SER A 86 -29.59 16.46 -6.96
CA SER A 86 -29.49 15.19 -6.22
C SER A 86 -29.86 13.99 -7.09
N HIS A 87 -28.97 13.52 -7.95
CA HIS A 87 -28.96 12.12 -8.35
C HIS A 87 -28.19 11.35 -7.26
N GLN A 88 -28.93 10.62 -6.42
CA GLN A 88 -28.35 9.62 -5.51
C GLN A 88 -27.72 8.50 -6.36
N HIS A 89 -26.48 8.73 -6.82
CA HIS A 89 -25.70 7.66 -7.42
C HIS A 89 -25.24 6.72 -6.30
N THR A 90 -25.90 5.58 -6.19
CA THR A 90 -25.38 4.47 -5.38
C THR A 90 -24.03 4.05 -5.96
N PRO A 91 -22.96 3.93 -5.12
CA PRO A 91 -21.67 3.47 -5.60
C PRO A 91 -21.83 2.08 -6.22
N HIS A 92 -21.33 1.87 -7.43
CA HIS A 92 -21.35 0.60 -8.15
C HIS A 92 -19.96 0.30 -8.70
N GLU A 93 -19.71 -0.96 -9.01
CA GLU A 93 -18.42 -1.38 -9.59
C GLU A 93 -18.15 -0.66 -10.90
N SER A 94 -16.89 -0.34 -11.14
CA SER A 94 -16.45 0.29 -12.39
C SER A 94 -16.74 -0.62 -13.61
N PRO A 95 -16.98 -0.05 -14.80
CA PRO A 95 -17.22 -0.84 -16.00
C PRO A 95 -16.03 -1.76 -16.31
N LEU A 96 -16.30 -2.87 -17.02
CA LEU A 96 -15.28 -3.89 -17.36
C LEU A 96 -14.06 -3.30 -18.05
N ALA A 97 -14.21 -2.24 -18.83
CA ALA A 97 -13.08 -1.54 -19.46
C ALA A 97 -12.04 -1.00 -18.46
N MET A 98 -12.44 -0.74 -17.22
CA MET A 98 -11.54 -0.27 -16.14
C MET A 98 -11.10 -1.42 -15.22
N THR A 99 -11.99 -2.36 -14.94
CA THR A 99 -11.68 -3.46 -14.00
C THR A 99 -10.75 -4.51 -14.60
N VAL A 100 -10.83 -4.78 -15.91
CA VAL A 100 -9.96 -5.75 -16.60
C VAL A 100 -8.49 -5.31 -16.56
N PRO A 101 -8.10 -4.09 -16.95
CA PRO A 101 -6.72 -3.63 -16.78
C PRO A 101 -6.24 -3.66 -15.33
N LEU A 102 -7.13 -3.34 -14.38
CA LEU A 102 -6.80 -3.33 -12.96
C LEU A 102 -6.48 -4.74 -12.44
N MET A 103 -7.27 -5.73 -12.82
CA MET A 103 -7.01 -7.15 -12.51
C MET A 103 -5.73 -7.65 -13.15
N PHE A 104 -5.47 -7.29 -14.41
CA PHE A 104 -4.22 -7.63 -15.09
C PHE A 104 -3.01 -7.06 -14.37
N LEU A 105 -3.03 -5.77 -14.01
CA LEU A 105 -1.96 -5.13 -13.25
C LEU A 105 -1.76 -5.77 -11.87
N ALA A 106 -2.84 -6.13 -11.18
CA ALA A 106 -2.76 -6.83 -9.90
C ALA A 106 -2.10 -8.20 -10.04
N ALA A 107 -2.46 -8.96 -11.08
CA ALA A 107 -1.82 -10.25 -11.38
C ALA A 107 -0.33 -10.09 -11.70
N VAL A 108 0.02 -9.11 -12.54
CA VAL A 108 1.42 -8.80 -12.85
C VAL A 108 2.19 -8.40 -11.59
N THR A 109 1.60 -7.62 -10.69
CA THR A 109 2.22 -7.21 -9.42
C THR A 109 2.57 -8.40 -8.52
N ILE A 110 1.76 -9.45 -8.53
CA ILE A 110 2.04 -10.68 -7.78
C ILE A 110 3.19 -11.46 -8.43
N VAL A 111 3.20 -11.58 -9.77
CA VAL A 111 4.14 -12.43 -10.49
C VAL A 111 5.49 -11.74 -10.72
N ALA A 112 5.50 -10.43 -10.94
CA ALA A 112 6.69 -9.66 -11.32
C ALA A 112 7.83 -9.75 -10.29
N GLY A 113 7.52 -9.99 -9.02
CA GLY A 113 8.55 -10.19 -7.97
C GLY A 113 9.41 -11.43 -8.17
N PHE A 114 8.92 -12.43 -8.91
CA PHE A 114 9.66 -13.66 -9.18
C PHE A 114 10.49 -13.60 -10.45
N ILE A 115 10.35 -12.55 -11.26
CA ILE A 115 11.10 -12.40 -12.50
C ILE A 115 12.46 -11.78 -12.18
N PRO A 116 13.58 -12.43 -12.57
CA PRO A 116 14.93 -11.93 -12.28
C PRO A 116 15.29 -10.74 -13.20
N PHE A 117 14.72 -9.57 -12.95
CA PHE A 117 14.98 -8.37 -13.74
C PHE A 117 16.44 -7.91 -13.69
N GLY A 118 17.21 -8.35 -12.72
CA GLY A 118 18.63 -8.01 -12.59
C GLY A 118 19.45 -8.36 -13.84
N HIS A 119 19.07 -9.40 -14.57
CA HIS A 119 19.72 -9.77 -15.85
C HIS A 119 19.49 -8.73 -16.96
N PHE A 120 18.41 -7.95 -16.90
CA PHE A 120 18.04 -6.98 -17.93
C PHE A 120 18.55 -5.57 -17.62
N VAL A 121 18.94 -5.30 -16.37
CA VAL A 121 19.29 -3.95 -15.89
C VAL A 121 20.81 -3.74 -15.81
N SER A 122 21.62 -4.82 -15.83
CA SER A 122 23.08 -4.67 -15.74
C SER A 122 23.66 -4.10 -17.05
N SER A 123 24.33 -2.95 -16.95
CA SER A 123 25.00 -2.33 -18.10
C SER A 123 26.27 -3.07 -18.55
N ASN A 124 26.81 -3.97 -17.70
CA ASN A 124 28.06 -4.69 -17.94
C ASN A 124 27.86 -6.11 -18.48
N GLY A 125 26.60 -6.53 -18.75
CA GLY A 125 26.31 -7.89 -19.21
C GLY A 125 26.52 -8.98 -18.14
N GLU A 126 26.97 -8.62 -16.93
CA GLU A 126 27.06 -9.54 -15.81
C GLU A 126 25.69 -9.70 -15.15
N ALA A 127 25.32 -10.95 -14.87
CA ALA A 127 24.08 -11.25 -14.17
C ALA A 127 24.13 -10.65 -12.77
N TYR A 128 23.33 -9.61 -12.53
CA TYR A 128 23.16 -9.05 -11.19
C TYR A 128 22.45 -10.07 -10.32
N THR A 129 23.16 -10.65 -9.38
CA THR A 129 22.59 -11.57 -8.40
C THR A 129 22.00 -10.76 -7.24
N ILE A 130 20.69 -10.88 -7.06
CA ILE A 130 20.01 -10.27 -5.91
C ILE A 130 20.49 -11.00 -4.65
N HIS A 131 21.31 -10.32 -3.86
CA HIS A 131 21.72 -10.81 -2.55
C HIS A 131 20.71 -10.31 -1.50
N LEU A 132 19.71 -11.14 -1.19
CA LEU A 132 18.82 -10.89 -0.07
C LEU A 132 19.61 -11.00 1.24
N ASP A 133 19.88 -9.85 1.86
CA ASP A 133 20.41 -9.81 3.23
C ASP A 133 19.26 -10.08 4.20
N TRP A 134 19.13 -11.33 4.64
CA TRP A 134 18.04 -11.78 5.54
C TRP A 134 17.85 -10.90 6.78
N SER A 135 18.91 -10.25 7.25
CA SER A 135 18.83 -9.31 8.37
C SER A 135 18.05 -8.05 8.01
N VAL A 136 18.33 -7.47 6.83
CA VAL A 136 17.63 -6.27 6.32
C VAL A 136 16.21 -6.63 5.91
N ALA A 137 16.02 -7.74 5.19
CA ALA A 137 14.70 -8.22 4.78
C ALA A 137 13.80 -8.50 5.99
N GLY A 138 14.32 -9.17 7.02
CA GLY A 138 13.56 -9.46 8.24
C GLY A 138 13.13 -8.19 8.99
N THR A 139 14.04 -7.22 9.11
CA THR A 139 13.72 -5.93 9.77
C THR A 139 12.72 -5.13 8.96
N SER A 140 12.83 -5.07 7.64
CA SER A 140 11.90 -4.34 6.78
C SER A 140 10.50 -4.95 6.81
N ILE A 141 10.37 -6.27 6.77
CA ILE A 141 9.08 -6.97 6.90
C ILE A 141 8.47 -6.71 8.28
N ALA A 142 9.25 -6.85 9.36
CA ALA A 142 8.75 -6.63 10.72
C ALA A 142 8.19 -5.21 10.88
N ILE A 143 8.92 -4.21 10.41
CA ILE A 143 8.51 -2.81 10.48
C ILE A 143 7.26 -2.56 9.62
N ALA A 144 7.19 -3.13 8.41
CA ALA A 144 6.02 -3.02 7.56
C ALA A 144 4.78 -3.63 8.23
N VAL A 145 4.90 -4.83 8.80
CA VAL A 145 3.81 -5.51 9.52
C VAL A 145 3.36 -4.71 10.74
N ILE A 146 4.28 -4.18 11.53
CA ILE A 146 3.97 -3.32 12.68
C ILE A 146 3.22 -2.07 12.22
N SER A 147 3.68 -1.41 11.15
CA SER A 147 3.03 -0.22 10.60
C SER A 147 1.61 -0.51 10.11
N ILE A 148 1.41 -1.65 9.46
CA ILE A 148 0.08 -2.12 9.03
C ILE A 148 -0.80 -2.43 10.24
N ALA A 149 -0.27 -3.08 11.28
CA ALA A 149 -1.00 -3.40 12.49
C ALA A 149 -1.47 -2.12 13.21
N VAL A 150 -0.59 -1.13 13.32
CA VAL A 150 -0.93 0.18 13.90
C VAL A 150 -2.00 0.89 13.07
N ALA A 151 -1.85 0.93 11.73
CA ALA A 151 -2.85 1.50 10.85
C ALA A 151 -4.20 0.77 10.97
N THR A 152 -4.18 -0.56 11.07
CA THR A 152 -5.37 -1.38 11.26
C THR A 152 -6.06 -1.08 12.58
N TYR A 153 -5.30 -1.01 13.66
CA TYR A 153 -5.82 -0.69 14.99
C TYR A 153 -6.46 0.72 15.04
N MET A 154 -5.83 1.69 14.38
CA MET A 154 -6.31 3.08 14.39
C MET A 154 -7.52 3.33 13.48
N TYR A 155 -7.60 2.65 12.32
CA TYR A 155 -8.55 3.02 11.25
C TYR A 155 -9.57 1.95 10.87
N LYS A 156 -9.48 0.71 11.37
CA LYS A 156 -10.42 -0.39 11.01
C LYS A 156 -11.80 -0.26 11.68
N GLY A 157 -11.98 0.57 12.69
CA GLY A 157 -13.25 0.72 13.43
C GLY A 157 -14.20 1.75 12.82
N GLU A 158 -15.51 1.55 12.94
CA GLU A 158 -16.55 2.53 12.60
C GLU A 158 -16.42 3.84 13.44
N LYS A 159 -15.92 3.72 14.66
CA LYS A 159 -15.53 4.84 15.51
C LYS A 159 -14.00 4.88 15.54
N GLN A 160 -13.42 5.93 15.05
CA GLN A 160 -11.96 6.15 15.01
C GLN A 160 -11.51 6.99 16.23
N PRO A 161 -11.64 6.46 17.49
CA PRO A 161 -11.48 7.27 18.69
C PRO A 161 -10.08 7.86 18.82
N VAL A 162 -9.07 7.19 18.31
CA VAL A 162 -7.67 7.65 18.37
C VAL A 162 -7.41 8.73 17.33
N ALA A 163 -7.92 8.57 16.11
CA ALA A 163 -7.78 9.57 15.04
C ALA A 163 -8.56 10.84 15.38
N ASP A 164 -9.77 10.70 15.91
CA ASP A 164 -10.61 11.83 16.35
C ASP A 164 -10.01 12.55 17.57
N ALA A 165 -9.42 11.83 18.51
CA ALA A 165 -8.75 12.42 19.66
C ALA A 165 -7.49 13.21 19.26
N LEU A 166 -6.74 12.74 18.27
CA LEU A 166 -5.60 13.46 17.70
C LEU A 166 -6.05 14.69 16.91
N ALA A 167 -7.09 14.58 16.09
CA ALA A 167 -7.63 15.69 15.31
C ALA A 167 -8.21 16.82 16.18
N ARG A 168 -8.70 16.50 17.39
CA ARG A 168 -9.19 17.52 18.36
C ARG A 168 -8.06 18.22 19.14
N ARG A 169 -6.85 17.68 19.10
CA ARG A 169 -5.69 18.24 19.83
C ARG A 169 -4.84 19.22 18.99
N PHE A 170 -5.03 19.20 17.70
CA PHE A 170 -4.40 20.09 16.71
C PHE A 170 -5.47 20.85 15.92
#